data_5a586470a05b4e572d28ee26cad5d163
#
_entry.id   5a586470a05b4e572d28ee26cad5d163
#
_cell.length_a   1.000
_cell.length_b   1.000
_cell.length_c   1.000
_cell.angle_alpha   90.00
_cell.angle_beta   90.00
_cell.angle_gamma   90.00
#
_symmetry.space_group_name_H-M   'P 1'
#
loop_
_entity.id
_entity.type
_entity.pdbx_description
1 polymer ?
#
loop_
_entity_poly.entity_id
_entity_poly.type
_entity_poly.pdbx_seq_one_letter_code
_entity_poly.pdbx_strand_id
1 'polypeptide(L)'
;PFRPKYQDNLMRVSANLNIKLGKHFSIPIGMNLSNQDIAYNLPTVPEENLIDYVRNPRNNIHIDPTYKWVKMHFGSHTPRYSELTTGDIQIFGAGLDINPGKFILSANYGISQYAIEPDTFINSQGAYKQDVIAGRIGIGKSSGSRFTLNFVKVKDDIYSIVSQPINIDPIEGVTISPLIETKIGKRISLKTETSVSIFTQNQLSESGPSQEYIPELFSDVISVNFSSKADL
;
A
#
# COMPACT_ATOMS: atom_id res chain seq x y z
N PRO A 1 2.13 24.67 -26.73
CA PRO A 1 1.39 23.57 -27.30
C PRO A 1 0.86 22.72 -26.17
N PHE A 2 -0.48 22.58 -26.11
CA PHE A 2 -1.13 21.66 -25.15
C PHE A 2 -0.78 20.23 -25.57
N ARG A 3 -0.06 19.50 -24.74
CA ARG A 3 0.10 18.06 -24.92
C ARG A 3 -1.23 17.40 -24.58
N PRO A 4 -1.74 16.47 -25.39
CA PRO A 4 -2.94 15.72 -25.03
C PRO A 4 -2.68 14.97 -23.72
N LYS A 5 -3.62 15.07 -22.80
CA LYS A 5 -3.53 14.45 -21.47
C LYS A 5 -3.63 12.91 -21.52
N TYR A 6 -4.08 12.37 -22.64
CA TYR A 6 -4.30 10.95 -22.88
C TYR A 6 -3.73 10.56 -24.24
N GLN A 7 -3.35 9.29 -24.40
CA GLN A 7 -3.01 8.71 -25.69
C GLN A 7 -4.22 8.77 -26.64
N ASP A 8 -3.97 8.91 -27.94
CA ASP A 8 -5.03 8.99 -28.95
C ASP A 8 -5.91 7.73 -28.99
N ASN A 9 -5.36 6.59 -28.62
CA ASN A 9 -6.06 5.30 -28.55
C ASN A 9 -5.96 4.69 -27.16
N LEU A 10 -6.75 5.18 -26.21
CA LEU A 10 -6.83 4.60 -24.88
C LEU A 10 -7.85 3.45 -24.85
N MET A 11 -7.37 2.25 -24.59
CA MET A 11 -8.19 1.07 -24.39
C MET A 11 -8.08 0.58 -22.94
N ARG A 12 -9.21 0.30 -22.32
CA ARG A 12 -9.28 -0.31 -20.99
C ARG A 12 -10.22 -1.50 -21.01
N VAL A 13 -9.76 -2.64 -20.51
CA VAL A 13 -10.53 -3.87 -20.39
C VAL A 13 -10.67 -4.20 -18.91
N SER A 14 -11.90 -4.42 -18.44
CA SER A 14 -12.20 -4.83 -17.08
C SER A 14 -12.96 -6.15 -17.10
N ALA A 15 -12.50 -7.12 -16.31
CA ALA A 15 -13.17 -8.40 -16.14
C ALA A 15 -13.20 -8.80 -14.66
N ASN A 16 -14.33 -9.35 -14.21
CA ASN A 16 -14.51 -9.88 -12.87
C ASN A 16 -15.12 -11.27 -12.97
N LEU A 17 -14.47 -12.25 -12.35
CA LEU A 17 -14.91 -13.63 -12.27
C LEU A 17 -14.99 -14.04 -10.80
N ASN A 18 -16.03 -14.77 -10.43
CA ASN A 18 -16.14 -15.33 -9.08
C ASN A 18 -16.45 -16.84 -9.18
N ILE A 19 -15.45 -17.65 -8.86
CA ILE A 19 -15.57 -19.11 -8.83
C ILE A 19 -16.00 -19.52 -7.42
N LYS A 20 -17.16 -20.17 -7.30
CA LYS A 20 -17.66 -20.67 -6.02
C LYS A 20 -17.61 -22.19 -6.00
N LEU A 21 -16.95 -22.76 -5.01
CA LEU A 21 -16.83 -24.20 -4.79
C LEU A 21 -17.51 -24.57 -3.46
N GLY A 22 -18.72 -25.11 -3.58
CA GLY A 22 -19.56 -25.41 -2.41
C GLY A 22 -20.03 -24.17 -1.67
N LYS A 23 -20.31 -24.31 -0.37
CA LYS A 23 -20.93 -23.25 0.46
C LYS A 23 -19.92 -22.29 1.09
N HIS A 24 -18.64 -22.65 1.15
CA HIS A 24 -17.67 -21.95 2.02
C HIS A 24 -16.42 -21.46 1.29
N PHE A 25 -16.21 -21.86 0.04
CA PHE A 25 -15.03 -21.48 -0.70
C PHE A 25 -15.42 -20.66 -1.94
N SER A 26 -14.77 -19.52 -2.10
CA SER A 26 -14.93 -18.66 -3.27
C SER A 26 -13.57 -18.06 -3.68
N ILE A 27 -13.40 -17.87 -4.99
CA ILE A 27 -12.21 -17.27 -5.58
C ILE A 27 -12.67 -16.12 -6.47
N PRO A 28 -12.82 -14.92 -5.92
CA PRO A 28 -12.94 -13.70 -6.73
C PRO A 28 -11.63 -13.44 -7.47
N ILE A 29 -11.74 -13.20 -8.76
CA ILE A 29 -10.64 -12.83 -9.65
C ILE A 29 -11.07 -11.56 -10.35
N GLY A 30 -10.29 -10.51 -10.24
CA GLY A 30 -10.55 -9.25 -10.94
C GLY A 30 -9.34 -8.82 -11.75
N MET A 31 -9.59 -8.22 -12.91
CA MET A 31 -8.57 -7.57 -13.68
C MET A 31 -9.09 -6.29 -14.34
N ASN A 32 -8.25 -5.28 -14.33
CA ASN A 32 -8.40 -4.04 -15.09
C ASN A 32 -7.10 -3.84 -15.85
N LEU A 33 -7.15 -3.91 -17.15
CA LEU A 33 -6.00 -3.76 -18.03
C LEU A 33 -6.16 -2.49 -18.86
N SER A 34 -5.07 -1.76 -19.04
CA SER A 34 -5.02 -0.55 -19.83
C SER A 34 -3.80 -0.59 -20.75
N ASN A 35 -3.96 -0.18 -21.98
CA ASN A 35 -2.86 0.05 -22.91
C ASN A 35 -2.14 1.40 -22.66
N GLN A 36 -2.47 2.10 -21.60
CA GLN A 36 -1.83 3.36 -21.27
C GLN A 36 -0.43 3.12 -20.72
N ASP A 37 0.60 3.55 -21.45
CA ASP A 37 1.98 3.50 -20.98
C ASP A 37 2.17 4.33 -19.72
N ILE A 38 2.94 3.80 -18.76
CA ILE A 38 3.40 4.57 -17.59
C ILE A 38 4.24 5.75 -18.09
N ALA A 39 4.92 5.53 -19.18
CA ALA A 39 5.90 6.39 -19.77
C ALA A 39 5.38 7.08 -21.05
N TYR A 40 4.17 7.60 -21.04
CA TYR A 40 3.65 8.39 -22.18
C TYR A 40 4.58 9.52 -22.65
N ASN A 41 5.58 9.86 -21.84
CA ASN A 41 6.64 10.81 -22.17
C ASN A 41 8.03 10.16 -22.24
N LEU A 42 8.17 8.84 -22.12
CA LEU A 42 9.44 8.13 -22.20
C LEU A 42 9.61 7.58 -23.62
N PRO A 43 10.59 8.04 -24.41
CA PRO A 43 10.75 7.61 -25.78
C PRO A 43 11.27 6.18 -25.95
N THR A 44 11.66 5.53 -24.88
CA THR A 44 12.23 4.18 -24.90
C THR A 44 11.88 3.42 -23.65
N VAL A 45 10.65 2.92 -23.55
CA VAL A 45 10.39 1.79 -22.64
C VAL A 45 10.86 0.54 -23.36
N PRO A 46 11.78 -0.26 -22.80
CA PRO A 46 12.08 -1.59 -23.32
C PRO A 46 10.76 -2.38 -23.43
N GLU A 47 10.66 -3.27 -24.41
CA GLU A 47 9.49 -4.14 -24.59
C GLU A 47 9.07 -4.67 -23.22
N GLU A 48 7.90 -4.25 -22.74
CA GLU A 48 7.40 -4.65 -21.44
C GLU A 48 7.20 -6.16 -21.44
N ASN A 49 7.88 -6.84 -20.54
CA ASN A 49 7.59 -8.23 -20.25
C ASN A 49 6.15 -8.33 -19.73
N LEU A 50 5.50 -9.47 -19.94
CA LEU A 50 4.15 -9.71 -19.40
C LEU A 50 4.07 -9.47 -17.88
N ILE A 51 5.18 -9.71 -17.17
CA ILE A 51 5.32 -9.42 -15.75
C ILE A 51 5.29 -7.91 -15.48
N ASP A 52 5.99 -7.12 -16.26
CA ASP A 52 6.05 -5.66 -16.10
C ASP A 52 4.70 -5.03 -16.44
N TYR A 53 4.01 -5.57 -17.45
CA TYR A 53 2.64 -5.19 -17.79
C TYR A 53 1.65 -5.46 -16.64
N VAL A 54 1.74 -6.62 -15.99
CA VAL A 54 0.90 -6.97 -14.84
C VAL A 54 1.23 -6.12 -13.61
N ARG A 55 2.51 -5.79 -13.44
CA ARG A 55 3.00 -4.95 -12.32
C ARG A 55 2.68 -3.47 -12.50
N ASN A 56 2.34 -3.04 -13.71
CA ASN A 56 1.99 -1.66 -13.96
C ASN A 56 0.86 -1.22 -12.99
N PRO A 57 1.03 -0.17 -12.16
CA PRO A 57 0.03 0.27 -11.19
C PRO A 57 -1.31 0.70 -11.80
N ARG A 58 -1.35 0.92 -13.11
CA ARG A 58 -2.59 1.16 -13.86
C ARG A 58 -3.35 -0.12 -14.21
N ASN A 59 -2.65 -1.23 -14.24
CA ASN A 59 -3.21 -2.56 -14.38
C ASN A 59 -3.46 -3.11 -12.97
N ASN A 60 -4.65 -3.58 -12.73
CA ASN A 60 -5.03 -4.14 -11.44
C ASN A 60 -5.46 -5.59 -11.68
N ILE A 61 -4.65 -6.53 -11.23
CA ILE A 61 -4.96 -7.94 -11.30
C ILE A 61 -4.90 -8.48 -9.89
N HIS A 62 -6.00 -9.09 -9.43
CA HIS A 62 -6.08 -9.66 -8.09
C HIS A 62 -6.84 -10.97 -8.08
N ILE A 63 -6.46 -11.83 -7.15
CA ILE A 63 -7.11 -13.10 -6.84
C ILE A 63 -7.28 -13.16 -5.33
N ASP A 64 -8.51 -13.27 -4.84
CA ASP A 64 -8.86 -13.19 -3.42
C ASP A 64 -9.52 -14.49 -2.90
N PRO A 65 -8.81 -15.63 -2.82
CA PRO A 65 -9.40 -16.86 -2.30
C PRO A 65 -9.92 -16.66 -0.88
N THR A 66 -11.16 -17.07 -0.66
CA THR A 66 -11.83 -16.93 0.62
C THR A 66 -12.38 -18.27 1.07
N TYR A 67 -12.05 -18.67 2.28
CA TYR A 67 -12.60 -19.86 2.93
C TYR A 67 -13.09 -19.52 4.32
N LYS A 68 -14.40 -19.51 4.52
CA LYS A 68 -15.06 -19.16 5.78
C LYS A 68 -14.57 -17.80 6.32
N TRP A 69 -13.71 -17.83 7.33
CA TRP A 69 -13.16 -16.66 8.04
C TRP A 69 -11.74 -16.31 7.62
N VAL A 70 -11.18 -17.02 6.63
CA VAL A 70 -9.86 -16.73 6.05
C VAL A 70 -10.05 -16.15 4.66
N LYS A 71 -9.41 -15.01 4.38
CA LYS A 71 -9.31 -14.42 3.05
C LYS A 71 -7.84 -14.17 2.74
N MET A 72 -7.41 -14.62 1.59
CA MET A 72 -6.08 -14.32 1.05
C MET A 72 -6.21 -13.28 -0.05
N HIS A 73 -5.14 -12.53 -0.28
CA HIS A 73 -5.03 -11.54 -1.33
C HIS A 73 -3.76 -11.80 -2.12
N PHE A 74 -3.84 -11.86 -3.44
CA PHE A 74 -2.70 -11.98 -4.33
C PHE A 74 -2.83 -10.99 -5.48
N GLY A 75 -1.74 -10.31 -5.79
CA GLY A 75 -1.69 -9.26 -6.81
C GLY A 75 -2.01 -7.88 -6.26
N SER A 76 -2.70 -7.06 -7.05
CA SER A 76 -3.00 -5.68 -6.69
C SER A 76 -4.16 -5.61 -5.70
N HIS A 77 -3.92 -5.10 -4.52
CA HIS A 77 -4.97 -4.90 -3.52
C HIS A 77 -4.66 -3.71 -2.60
N THR A 78 -5.64 -3.25 -1.86
CA THR A 78 -5.53 -2.14 -0.92
C THR A 78 -5.87 -2.65 0.48
N PRO A 79 -4.89 -2.78 1.39
CA PRO A 79 -5.15 -3.17 2.77
C PRO A 79 -5.77 -1.98 3.54
N ARG A 80 -7.09 -1.89 3.56
CA ARG A 80 -7.82 -0.82 4.24
C ARG A 80 -7.99 -1.13 5.72
N TYR A 81 -6.97 -0.83 6.51
CA TYR A 81 -7.04 -1.04 7.96
C TYR A 81 -7.61 0.17 8.68
N SER A 82 -7.04 1.33 8.41
CA SER A 82 -7.46 2.59 9.00
C SER A 82 -6.98 3.76 8.13
N GLU A 83 -7.53 4.94 8.37
CA GLU A 83 -7.21 6.13 7.58
C GLU A 83 -5.82 6.70 7.89
N LEU A 84 -5.41 6.60 9.17
CA LEU A 84 -4.12 7.14 9.62
C LEU A 84 -2.95 6.15 9.46
N THR A 85 -3.19 4.90 9.07
CA THR A 85 -2.13 3.93 8.79
C THR A 85 -2.02 3.61 7.31
N THR A 86 -2.87 2.70 6.82
CA THR A 86 -2.78 2.24 5.43
C THR A 86 -3.50 3.17 4.45
N GLY A 87 -4.50 3.94 4.91
CA GLY A 87 -5.29 4.79 4.04
C GLY A 87 -5.79 4.03 2.81
N ASP A 88 -5.50 4.57 1.64
CA ASP A 88 -5.78 3.97 0.34
C ASP A 88 -4.51 3.48 -0.39
N ILE A 89 -3.45 3.12 0.35
CA ILE A 89 -2.22 2.58 -0.26
C ILE A 89 -2.56 1.31 -1.05
N GLN A 90 -2.38 1.36 -2.35
CA GLN A 90 -2.44 0.19 -3.21
C GLN A 90 -1.09 -0.50 -3.22
N ILE A 91 -1.08 -1.81 -3.03
CA ILE A 91 0.11 -2.64 -3.12
C ILE A 91 -0.07 -3.75 -4.15
N PHE A 92 1.02 -4.16 -4.78
CA PHE A 92 1.12 -5.39 -5.55
C PHE A 92 1.90 -6.40 -4.72
N GLY A 93 1.24 -7.45 -4.27
CA GLY A 93 1.85 -8.40 -3.35
C GLY A 93 0.91 -9.49 -2.87
N ALA A 94 1.05 -9.83 -1.60
CA ALA A 94 0.22 -10.85 -0.95
C ALA A 94 -0.30 -10.37 0.41
N GLY A 95 -1.47 -10.85 0.77
CA GLY A 95 -2.11 -10.55 2.04
C GLY A 95 -2.95 -11.69 2.59
N LEU A 96 -3.21 -11.61 3.87
CA LEU A 96 -3.99 -12.60 4.62
C LEU A 96 -4.86 -11.88 5.66
N ASP A 97 -6.15 -12.15 5.63
CA ASP A 97 -7.12 -11.75 6.65
C ASP A 97 -7.69 -12.98 7.35
N ILE A 98 -7.65 -12.98 8.66
CA ILE A 98 -8.11 -14.06 9.54
C ILE A 98 -9.08 -13.47 10.57
N ASN A 99 -10.37 -13.80 10.46
CA ASN A 99 -11.42 -13.23 11.31
C ASN A 99 -12.31 -14.30 11.96
N PRO A 100 -11.78 -15.21 12.81
CA PRO A 100 -12.57 -16.22 13.48
C PRO A 100 -13.36 -15.59 14.66
N GLY A 101 -14.67 -15.46 14.50
CA GLY A 101 -15.56 -14.97 15.55
C GLY A 101 -15.34 -13.49 15.90
N LYS A 102 -14.62 -13.23 17.01
CA LYS A 102 -14.32 -11.87 17.48
C LYS A 102 -12.85 -11.47 17.27
N PHE A 103 -12.01 -12.39 16.86
CA PHE A 103 -10.60 -12.13 16.64
C PHE A 103 -10.40 -11.58 15.22
N ILE A 104 -9.53 -10.58 15.09
CA ILE A 104 -9.17 -9.94 13.82
C ILE A 104 -7.66 -9.96 13.70
N LEU A 105 -7.16 -10.59 12.65
CA LEU A 105 -5.74 -10.59 12.28
C LEU A 105 -5.62 -10.36 10.80
N SER A 106 -4.74 -9.43 10.40
CA SER A 106 -4.43 -9.19 9.00
C SER A 106 -2.94 -8.93 8.85
N ALA A 107 -2.37 -9.41 7.75
CA ALA A 107 -1.00 -9.15 7.36
C ALA A 107 -0.91 -8.99 5.85
N ASN A 108 -0.17 -8.00 5.38
CA ASN A 108 0.05 -7.74 3.97
C ASN A 108 1.51 -7.36 3.74
N TYR A 109 2.04 -7.81 2.62
CA TYR A 109 3.34 -7.42 2.10
C TYR A 109 3.26 -7.22 0.59
N GLY A 110 3.88 -6.15 0.11
CA GLY A 110 3.93 -5.88 -1.32
C GLY A 110 4.70 -4.62 -1.65
N ILE A 111 4.63 -4.25 -2.91
CA ILE A 111 5.29 -3.08 -3.49
C ILE A 111 4.21 -2.04 -3.77
N SER A 112 4.38 -0.81 -3.26
CA SER A 112 3.50 0.32 -3.55
C SER A 112 3.97 1.16 -4.74
N GLN A 113 5.29 1.14 -5.01
CA GLN A 113 5.92 1.87 -6.10
C GLN A 113 7.06 1.06 -6.68
N TYR A 114 7.14 1.01 -8.02
CA TYR A 114 8.25 0.38 -8.73
C TYR A 114 9.39 1.37 -8.94
N ALA A 115 10.62 0.83 -9.05
CA ALA A 115 11.79 1.60 -9.39
C ALA A 115 11.66 2.19 -10.79
N ILE A 116 12.06 3.45 -10.95
CA ILE A 116 12.15 4.15 -12.23
C ILE A 116 13.53 4.81 -12.27
N GLU A 117 14.33 4.46 -13.26
CA GLU A 117 15.62 5.12 -13.45
C GLU A 117 15.43 6.59 -13.85
N PRO A 118 16.22 7.51 -13.29
CA PRO A 118 16.20 8.91 -13.71
C PRO A 118 16.71 9.05 -15.14
N ASP A 119 16.07 9.91 -15.92
CA ASP A 119 16.46 10.21 -17.30
C ASP A 119 16.41 11.71 -17.54
N THR A 120 17.57 12.31 -17.75
CA THR A 120 17.70 13.75 -17.99
C THR A 120 17.17 14.18 -19.35
N PHE A 121 17.17 13.30 -20.37
CA PHE A 121 16.67 13.62 -21.71
C PHE A 121 15.17 13.84 -21.75
N ILE A 122 14.45 13.12 -20.91
CA ILE A 122 12.99 13.19 -20.83
C ILE A 122 12.49 13.90 -19.57
N ASN A 123 13.42 14.45 -18.78
CA ASN A 123 13.13 15.12 -17.50
C ASN A 123 12.39 14.21 -16.49
N SER A 124 12.77 12.92 -16.46
CA SER A 124 12.33 11.98 -15.43
C SER A 124 13.21 12.09 -14.19
N GLN A 125 12.61 12.39 -13.04
CA GLN A 125 13.33 12.47 -11.76
C GLN A 125 13.76 11.11 -11.24
N GLY A 126 13.19 10.04 -11.75
CA GLY A 126 13.36 8.69 -11.22
C GLY A 126 12.52 8.43 -9.97
N ALA A 127 12.55 7.21 -9.48
CA ALA A 127 11.89 6.82 -8.23
C ALA A 127 12.50 5.54 -7.67
N TYR A 128 12.63 5.44 -6.34
CA TYR A 128 12.99 4.18 -5.69
C TYR A 128 11.81 3.20 -5.67
N LYS A 129 12.12 1.91 -5.69
CA LYS A 129 11.12 0.89 -5.37
C LYS A 129 10.72 1.04 -3.91
N GLN A 130 9.43 1.02 -3.62
CA GLN A 130 8.91 1.14 -2.28
C GLN A 130 8.22 -0.14 -1.83
N ASP A 131 8.75 -0.76 -0.78
CA ASP A 131 8.19 -1.94 -0.13
C ASP A 131 7.28 -1.54 1.03
N VAL A 132 6.16 -2.25 1.18
CA VAL A 132 5.16 -2.01 2.23
C VAL A 132 4.89 -3.30 2.99
N ILE A 133 4.94 -3.21 4.32
CA ILE A 133 4.47 -4.24 5.24
C ILE A 133 3.35 -3.62 6.05
N ALA A 134 2.18 -4.24 6.07
CA ALA A 134 1.06 -3.76 6.87
C ALA A 134 0.47 -4.90 7.70
N GLY A 135 0.04 -4.60 8.91
CA GLY A 135 -0.54 -5.55 9.83
C GLY A 135 -1.67 -4.95 10.66
N ARG A 136 -2.59 -5.80 11.08
CA ARG A 136 -3.67 -5.44 11.98
C ARG A 136 -3.97 -6.61 12.91
N ILE A 137 -4.09 -6.31 14.21
CA ILE A 137 -4.58 -7.26 15.21
C ILE A 137 -5.69 -6.59 16.00
N GLY A 138 -6.71 -7.34 16.39
CA GLY A 138 -7.80 -6.76 17.13
C GLY A 138 -8.83 -7.73 17.61
N ILE A 139 -9.80 -7.19 18.33
CA ILE A 139 -10.95 -7.91 18.90
C ILE A 139 -12.23 -7.14 18.62
N GLY A 140 -13.31 -7.86 18.34
CA GLY A 140 -14.62 -7.29 18.07
C GLY A 140 -15.29 -7.93 16.86
N LYS A 141 -16.37 -7.32 16.39
CA LYS A 141 -17.09 -7.79 15.20
C LYS A 141 -16.86 -6.82 14.06
N SER A 142 -16.62 -7.31 12.85
CA SER A 142 -16.46 -6.47 11.65
C SER A 142 -17.64 -5.51 11.40
N SER A 143 -18.84 -5.89 11.84
CA SER A 143 -20.08 -5.09 11.70
C SER A 143 -20.53 -4.39 12.99
N GLY A 144 -19.73 -4.43 14.04
CA GLY A 144 -20.08 -3.95 15.38
C GLY A 144 -18.97 -3.15 16.04
N SER A 145 -19.00 -3.14 17.38
CA SER A 145 -17.91 -2.55 18.14
C SER A 145 -16.65 -3.39 18.03
N ARG A 146 -15.51 -2.73 17.80
CA ARG A 146 -14.20 -3.37 17.69
C ARG A 146 -13.09 -2.46 18.19
N PHE A 147 -12.02 -3.08 18.63
CA PHE A 147 -10.73 -2.45 18.88
C PHE A 147 -9.69 -3.11 18.01
N THR A 148 -8.91 -2.32 17.27
CA THR A 148 -7.80 -2.82 16.45
C THR A 148 -6.55 -2.00 16.69
N LEU A 149 -5.40 -2.66 16.68
CA LEU A 149 -4.09 -2.05 16.58
C LEU A 149 -3.59 -2.28 15.15
N ASN A 150 -3.35 -1.20 14.44
CA ASN A 150 -2.90 -1.21 13.07
C ASN A 150 -1.44 -0.79 12.99
N PHE A 151 -0.74 -1.33 12.02
CA PHE A 151 0.68 -1.09 11.78
C PHE A 151 0.93 -1.02 10.28
N VAL A 152 1.77 -0.08 9.87
CA VAL A 152 2.33 -0.04 8.51
C VAL A 152 3.79 0.39 8.57
N LYS A 153 4.63 -0.30 7.81
CA LYS A 153 6.00 0.10 7.50
C LYS A 153 6.12 0.28 5.99
N VAL A 154 6.69 1.41 5.61
CA VAL A 154 7.01 1.76 4.23
C VAL A 154 8.50 2.00 4.14
N LYS A 155 9.17 1.44 3.14
CA LYS A 155 10.61 1.60 2.96
C LYS A 155 10.98 1.64 1.48
N ASP A 156 11.75 2.65 1.11
CA ASP A 156 12.38 2.74 -0.19
C ASP A 156 13.63 1.85 -0.25
N ASP A 157 13.77 1.09 -1.33
CA ASP A 157 14.94 0.26 -1.60
C ASP A 157 16.00 1.08 -2.34
N ILE A 158 17.02 1.52 -1.63
CA ILE A 158 18.10 2.36 -2.16
C ILE A 158 18.92 1.67 -3.26
N TYR A 159 18.88 0.35 -3.34
CA TYR A 159 19.60 -0.44 -4.35
C TYR A 159 18.71 -0.79 -5.56
N SER A 160 17.49 -0.31 -5.59
CA SER A 160 16.52 -0.63 -6.66
C SER A 160 16.79 0.07 -7.99
N ILE A 161 17.68 1.06 -7.99
CA ILE A 161 18.10 1.86 -9.15
C ILE A 161 19.60 2.00 -9.18
N VAL A 162 20.16 2.20 -10.36
CA VAL A 162 21.61 2.38 -10.54
C VAL A 162 22.02 3.83 -10.31
N SER A 163 21.25 4.77 -10.81
CA SER A 163 21.49 6.20 -10.67
C SER A 163 20.55 6.79 -9.61
N GLN A 164 21.08 7.63 -8.72
CA GLN A 164 20.22 8.28 -7.72
C GLN A 164 19.19 9.19 -8.40
N PRO A 165 17.93 9.17 -7.93
CA PRO A 165 16.90 10.08 -8.41
C PRO A 165 17.29 11.54 -8.17
N ILE A 166 16.83 12.42 -9.06
CA ILE A 166 17.14 13.84 -8.97
C ILE A 166 16.21 14.50 -7.95
N ASN A 167 16.79 15.04 -6.88
CA ASN A 167 16.06 15.74 -5.81
C ASN A 167 14.99 14.89 -5.10
N ILE A 168 15.18 13.58 -5.05
CA ILE A 168 14.30 12.65 -4.31
C ILE A 168 15.18 11.84 -3.35
N ASP A 169 14.96 12.04 -2.07
CA ASP A 169 15.63 11.28 -1.02
C ASP A 169 14.84 9.99 -0.70
N PRO A 170 15.53 8.86 -0.46
CA PRO A 170 14.87 7.62 -0.07
C PRO A 170 14.32 7.72 1.36
N ILE A 171 13.06 7.36 1.54
CA ILE A 171 12.36 7.44 2.81
C ILE A 171 12.15 6.06 3.46
N GLU A 172 12.07 6.05 4.78
CA GLU A 172 11.60 4.91 5.57
C GLU A 172 10.66 5.41 6.66
N GLY A 173 9.54 4.74 6.86
CA GLY A 173 8.58 5.14 7.87
C GLY A 173 7.81 3.98 8.48
N VAL A 174 7.42 4.14 9.74
CA VAL A 174 6.57 3.22 10.49
C VAL A 174 5.47 4.02 11.15
N THR A 175 4.25 3.53 11.02
CA THR A 175 3.08 4.10 11.71
C THR A 175 2.37 3.02 12.50
N ILE A 176 1.99 3.33 13.72
CA ILE A 176 1.16 2.48 14.59
C ILE A 176 -0.06 3.29 14.99
N SER A 177 -1.24 2.66 14.91
CA SER A 177 -2.51 3.30 15.20
C SER A 177 -3.48 2.37 15.93
N PRO A 178 -3.83 2.65 17.19
CA PRO A 178 -5.03 2.10 17.81
C PRO A 178 -6.29 2.75 17.22
N LEU A 179 -7.25 1.92 16.85
CA LEU A 179 -8.56 2.29 16.33
C LEU A 179 -9.65 1.67 17.20
N ILE A 180 -10.56 2.49 17.68
CA ILE A 180 -11.76 2.10 18.43
C ILE A 180 -12.98 2.46 17.59
N GLU A 181 -13.78 1.46 17.28
CA GLU A 181 -15.12 1.66 16.71
C GLU A 181 -16.16 1.15 17.70
N THR A 182 -17.12 1.98 18.04
CA THR A 182 -18.18 1.64 18.98
C THR A 182 -19.53 2.03 18.42
N LYS A 183 -20.49 1.09 18.49
CA LYS A 183 -21.88 1.35 18.18
C LYS A 183 -22.70 1.43 19.46
N ILE A 184 -23.31 2.59 19.68
CA ILE A 184 -24.19 2.86 20.83
C ILE A 184 -25.62 2.82 20.35
N GLY A 185 -26.31 1.69 20.63
CA GLY A 185 -27.64 1.44 20.10
C GLY A 185 -27.63 1.27 18.57
N LYS A 186 -28.71 1.73 17.91
CA LYS A 186 -28.89 1.59 16.46
C LYS A 186 -28.54 2.87 15.68
N ARG A 187 -28.28 3.98 16.36
CA ARG A 187 -28.23 5.32 15.74
C ARG A 187 -26.89 6.00 15.84
N ILE A 188 -26.06 5.64 16.84
CA ILE A 188 -24.79 6.33 17.07
C ILE A 188 -23.65 5.36 16.75
N SER A 189 -22.74 5.80 15.90
CA SER A 189 -21.50 5.10 15.62
C SER A 189 -20.34 6.09 15.90
N LEU A 190 -19.48 5.73 16.81
CA LEU A 190 -18.27 6.48 17.14
C LEU A 190 -17.06 5.73 16.63
N LYS A 191 -16.22 6.43 15.86
CA LYS A 191 -14.92 5.93 15.40
C LYS A 191 -13.85 6.91 15.87
N THR A 192 -12.88 6.40 16.63
CA THR A 192 -11.74 7.18 17.13
C THR A 192 -10.46 6.46 16.76
N GLU A 193 -9.55 7.18 16.16
CA GLU A 193 -8.24 6.71 15.76
C GLU A 193 -7.17 7.70 16.22
N THR A 194 -6.05 7.19 16.73
CA THR A 194 -4.87 7.96 17.04
C THR A 194 -3.67 7.25 16.46
N SER A 195 -2.73 7.97 15.85
CA SER A 195 -1.53 7.36 15.28
C SER A 195 -0.26 8.02 15.77
N VAL A 196 0.79 7.23 15.82
CA VAL A 196 2.16 7.67 16.02
C VAL A 196 2.95 7.21 14.80
N SER A 197 3.60 8.15 14.14
CA SER A 197 4.44 7.88 12.97
C SER A 197 5.87 8.30 13.27
N ILE A 198 6.81 7.42 12.93
CA ILE A 198 8.24 7.66 12.97
C ILE A 198 8.73 7.48 11.55
N PHE A 199 9.43 8.46 10.99
CA PHE A 199 9.93 8.35 9.64
C PHE A 199 11.29 9.05 9.48
N THR A 200 12.07 8.52 8.54
CA THR A 200 13.35 9.05 8.09
C THR A 200 13.11 9.82 6.80
N GLN A 201 13.56 11.06 6.74
CA GLN A 201 13.44 11.89 5.54
C GLN A 201 14.46 11.53 4.46
N ASN A 202 15.61 10.99 4.86
CA ASN A 202 16.66 10.56 3.95
C ASN A 202 17.45 9.41 4.58
N GLN A 203 17.34 8.21 4.03
CA GLN A 203 18.09 7.04 4.49
C GLN A 203 19.61 7.12 4.21
N LEU A 204 20.03 8.04 3.32
CA LEU A 204 21.43 8.25 2.95
C LEU A 204 22.11 9.35 3.77
N SER A 205 21.38 10.03 4.64
CA SER A 205 21.92 11.11 5.46
C SER A 205 22.70 10.55 6.64
N GLU A 206 23.95 11.02 6.83
CA GLU A 206 24.76 10.70 7.99
C GLU A 206 24.45 11.59 9.22
N SER A 207 23.57 12.57 9.08
CA SER A 207 23.22 13.53 10.13
C SER A 207 21.89 13.18 10.77
N GLY A 208 21.91 12.37 11.81
CA GLY A 208 20.76 12.03 12.64
C GLY A 208 20.90 12.45 14.09
N PRO A 209 19.82 12.51 14.88
CA PRO A 209 19.92 12.58 16.34
C PRO A 209 20.67 11.35 16.83
N SER A 210 21.56 11.54 17.82
CA SER A 210 22.38 10.48 18.38
C SER A 210 21.55 9.22 18.65
N GLN A 211 22.03 8.09 18.15
CA GLN A 211 21.39 6.75 18.22
C GLN A 211 21.02 6.27 19.64
N GLU A 212 21.27 7.07 20.65
CA GLU A 212 21.16 6.72 22.06
C GLU A 212 19.72 6.47 22.54
N TYR A 213 18.71 6.91 21.79
CA TYR A 213 17.29 6.84 22.19
C TYR A 213 16.37 6.05 21.28
N ILE A 214 16.85 5.56 20.12
CA ILE A 214 16.01 4.87 19.16
C ILE A 214 16.67 3.56 18.74
N PRO A 215 15.95 2.41 18.87
CA PRO A 215 16.53 1.12 18.50
C PRO A 215 16.99 1.11 17.05
N GLU A 216 17.99 0.31 16.72
CA GLU A 216 18.62 0.11 15.39
C GLU A 216 17.66 -0.19 14.20
N LEU A 217 16.37 0.11 14.36
CA LEU A 217 15.31 -0.13 13.38
C LEU A 217 15.23 0.96 12.31
N PHE A 218 15.93 2.09 12.46
CA PHE A 218 15.80 3.25 11.57
C PHE A 218 17.14 3.87 11.25
N SER A 219 17.29 4.38 10.04
CA SER A 219 18.39 5.20 9.62
C SER A 219 18.24 6.68 10.07
N ASP A 220 19.30 7.43 10.02
CA ASP A 220 19.75 8.55 10.84
C ASP A 220 18.92 9.83 11.00
N VAL A 221 17.90 10.12 10.18
CA VAL A 221 17.05 11.33 10.36
C VAL A 221 15.63 10.95 10.66
N ILE A 222 15.14 11.23 11.84
CA ILE A 222 13.83 10.77 12.31
C ILE A 222 12.93 11.96 12.68
N SER A 223 11.72 11.95 12.15
CA SER A 223 10.62 12.80 12.58
C SER A 223 9.52 11.96 13.23
N VAL A 224 9.00 12.43 14.35
CA VAL A 224 7.89 11.78 15.07
C VAL A 224 6.65 12.63 14.93
N ASN A 225 5.59 12.05 14.35
CA ASN A 225 4.31 12.71 14.19
C ASN A 225 3.22 12.04 15.00
N PHE A 226 2.38 12.83 15.62
CA PHE A 226 1.18 12.38 16.30
C PHE A 226 -0.04 12.92 15.57
N SER A 227 -1.00 12.07 15.27
CA SER A 227 -2.28 12.50 14.73
C SER A 227 -3.44 11.73 15.36
N SER A 228 -4.59 12.37 15.43
CA SER A 228 -5.82 11.73 15.93
C SER A 228 -7.00 12.17 15.09
N LYS A 229 -7.94 11.23 14.89
CA LYS A 229 -9.20 11.47 14.17
C LYS A 229 -10.33 10.83 14.95
N ALA A 230 -11.44 11.56 15.06
CA ALA A 230 -12.69 11.07 15.65
C ALA A 230 -13.85 11.42 14.72
N ASP A 231 -14.68 10.43 14.39
CA ASP A 231 -15.89 10.57 13.60
C ASP A 231 -17.11 10.17 14.47
N LEU A 232 -18.15 10.97 14.42
CA LEU A 232 -19.43 10.77 15.13
C LEU A 232 -20.51 10.20 14.23
#